data_fdf858292f625c0bc521a6cb9fc590ff
#
_entry.id   fdf858292f625c0bc521a6cb9fc590ff
#
_cell.length_a   1.000
_cell.length_b   1.000
_cell.length_c   1.000
_cell.angle_alpha   90.00
_cell.angle_beta   90.00
_cell.angle_gamma   90.00
#
_symmetry.space_group_name_H-M   'P 1'
#
loop_
_entity.id
_entity.type
_entity.pdbx_description
1 polymer ?
#
loop_
_entity_poly.entity_id
_entity_poly.type
_entity_poly.pdbx_seq_one_letter_code
_entity_poly.pdbx_strand_id
1 'polypeptide(L)'
;RNKRGRGTPEKAAARGGEDSSTSASTSNVGAQSAPNVGAQSAPEGTHVPKDAQASVPAPDPAFHADGVTQMPTLPRSITQTSGTMTLRAFPALVPQGSAAAPAAGVRVMASAAEADREHRAGLARLLLSRVALATNRVTTRWTGREALMLAASPYADTAALVADAQLASALSLVDELSTPANVRDPEAFETLVAAARDAHEDRVYQILSHVVRALEASAEADAAVRSHPQASLEETTRDVAAHGKTLLYEDFVSATPASALPHLGRYLRAGAVRIERAASSPGALARDLEDMDRIHQAEAEIAATREALERRPYDTRRDAALTQARWMAEELRVSMFAQTLGTPNKVSMKRLLGVLAGAR
;
A
#
# COMPACT_ATOMS: atom_id res chain seq x y z
N ARG A 1 17.92 17.54 61.43
CA ARG A 1 18.45 18.91 61.62
C ARG A 1 18.53 19.56 60.23
N ASN A 2 17.52 20.32 59.87
CA ASN A 2 17.41 21.78 59.76
C ASN A 2 18.31 22.34 58.64
N LYS A 3 17.88 23.15 57.67
CA LYS A 3 16.82 24.17 57.50
C LYS A 3 16.74 24.49 56.00
N ARG A 4 15.62 24.53 55.37
CA ARG A 4 14.77 25.70 54.96
C ARG A 4 15.53 26.82 54.27
N GLY A 5 15.07 27.19 53.08
CA GLY A 5 15.28 28.43 52.41
C GLY A 5 14.42 28.56 51.15
N ARG A 6 13.25 29.12 51.31
CA ARG A 6 12.29 29.61 50.31
C ARG A 6 12.80 30.90 49.66
N GLY A 7 12.37 31.17 48.43
CA GLY A 7 12.42 32.50 47.84
C GLY A 7 11.98 32.53 46.39
N THR A 8 10.72 32.69 46.14
CA THR A 8 10.10 33.48 45.05
C THR A 8 9.66 34.81 45.65
N PRO A 9 9.15 35.83 44.87
CA PRO A 9 8.95 36.05 43.43
C PRO A 9 9.34 37.48 42.98
N GLU A 10 9.01 37.89 41.76
CA GLU A 10 8.40 39.17 41.33
C GLU A 10 8.94 39.53 39.94
N LYS A 11 8.19 39.61 38.85
CA LYS A 11 7.09 40.46 38.37
C LYS A 11 7.52 41.87 38.00
N ALA A 12 7.31 42.25 36.77
CA ALA A 12 6.80 43.49 36.16
C ALA A 12 7.41 43.71 34.77
N ALA A 13 6.65 43.65 33.70
CA ALA A 13 5.71 44.63 33.13
C ALA A 13 6.49 45.80 32.47
N ALA A 14 6.33 46.10 31.25
CA ALA A 14 5.28 46.41 30.32
C ALA A 14 5.72 47.61 29.43
N ARG A 15 5.05 47.72 28.29
CA ARG A 15 4.86 48.94 27.44
C ARG A 15 5.98 49.20 26.42
N GLY A 16 5.69 49.50 25.18
CA GLY A 16 4.49 49.89 24.44
C GLY A 16 4.92 50.73 23.25
N GLY A 17 4.04 50.88 22.32
CA GLY A 17 3.98 51.98 21.36
C GLY A 17 4.35 51.56 19.95
N GLU A 18 3.38 51.31 19.03
CA GLU A 18 2.66 52.31 18.20
C GLU A 18 3.64 53.12 17.33
N ASP A 19 3.51 53.40 16.10
CA ASP A 19 2.38 53.49 15.18
C ASP A 19 2.88 53.83 13.78
N SER A 20 1.98 53.75 12.82
CA SER A 20 1.80 54.62 11.64
C SER A 20 2.59 54.27 10.38
N SER A 21 1.95 53.71 9.37
CA SER A 21 0.94 54.26 8.43
C SER A 21 1.51 55.13 7.31
N THR A 22 0.88 54.91 6.19
CA THR A 22 0.55 55.76 5.04
C THR A 22 1.46 55.66 3.81
N SER A 23 0.85 55.27 2.77
CA SER A 23 0.07 55.88 1.67
C SER A 23 0.82 55.92 0.35
N ALA A 24 0.31 55.27 -0.64
CA ALA A 24 -0.32 55.76 -1.85
C ALA A 24 0.40 56.85 -2.67
N SER A 25 0.62 56.58 -3.92
CA SER A 25 0.15 57.40 -5.06
C SER A 25 0.60 56.85 -6.41
N THR A 26 -0.29 56.38 -7.20
CA THR A 26 -0.75 56.81 -8.54
C THR A 26 0.17 57.77 -9.30
N SER A 27 0.51 57.40 -10.55
CA SER A 27 0.36 58.34 -11.66
C SER A 27 0.43 57.60 -13.03
N ASN A 28 -0.58 57.80 -13.71
CA ASN A 28 -1.05 57.61 -15.05
C ASN A 28 -0.39 58.57 -16.04
N VAL A 29 -0.51 58.34 -17.35
CA VAL A 29 -0.28 59.14 -18.58
C VAL A 29 0.78 58.45 -19.48
N GLY A 30 0.49 58.15 -20.71
CA GLY A 30 -0.43 58.65 -21.70
C GLY A 30 -0.34 57.82 -22.99
N ALA A 31 -1.44 57.85 -23.65
CA ALA A 31 -1.67 57.30 -24.98
C ALA A 31 -0.97 58.08 -26.10
N GLN A 32 -0.57 57.38 -27.17
CA GLN A 32 -0.60 57.96 -28.49
C GLN A 32 -0.76 56.93 -29.59
N SER A 33 -1.53 57.30 -30.56
CA SER A 33 -2.30 56.68 -31.60
C SER A 33 -1.49 56.08 -32.78
N ALA A 34 -2.19 55.23 -33.48
CA ALA A 34 -1.92 54.46 -34.70
C ALA A 34 -1.45 55.28 -35.92
N PRO A 35 -1.03 54.63 -37.03
CA PRO A 35 -1.99 54.42 -38.09
C PRO A 35 -2.03 53.02 -38.73
N ASN A 36 -3.21 52.80 -39.28
CA ASN A 36 -3.77 51.73 -40.03
C ASN A 36 -3.16 51.64 -41.46
N VAL A 37 -2.76 50.41 -41.91
CA VAL A 37 -2.67 50.10 -43.36
C VAL A 37 -2.99 48.60 -43.58
N GLY A 38 -4.00 48.33 -44.42
CA GLY A 38 -4.02 47.24 -45.38
C GLY A 38 -4.63 45.90 -44.97
N ALA A 39 -5.88 45.76 -45.25
CA ALA A 39 -6.56 44.50 -45.33
C ALA A 39 -6.06 43.64 -46.50
N GLN A 40 -5.68 42.38 -46.23
CA GLN A 40 -5.76 41.32 -47.21
C GLN A 40 -6.36 40.05 -46.56
N SER A 41 -7.40 39.57 -47.19
CA SER A 41 -8.18 38.42 -46.86
C SER A 41 -7.35 37.13 -46.89
N ALA A 42 -7.37 36.37 -45.82
CA ALA A 42 -6.91 35.00 -45.80
C ALA A 42 -8.11 34.04 -45.60
N PRO A 43 -8.04 32.82 -46.14
CA PRO A 43 -9.22 31.96 -46.29
C PRO A 43 -9.71 31.39 -44.97
N GLU A 44 -11.01 31.14 -44.95
CA GLU A 44 -11.79 30.55 -43.87
C GLU A 44 -11.09 29.27 -43.31
N GLY A 45 -10.55 29.38 -42.11
CA GLY A 45 -10.10 28.25 -41.31
C GLY A 45 -11.31 27.45 -40.81
N THR A 46 -11.34 26.21 -41.16
CA THR A 46 -12.25 25.17 -40.72
C THR A 46 -12.43 25.23 -39.20
N HIS A 47 -13.65 25.57 -38.77
CA HIS A 47 -14.06 25.56 -37.38
C HIS A 47 -14.08 24.11 -36.92
N VAL A 48 -13.06 23.68 -36.19
CA VAL A 48 -13.06 22.43 -35.46
C VAL A 48 -13.92 22.63 -34.20
N PRO A 49 -15.06 21.91 -34.06
CA PRO A 49 -15.86 22.01 -32.85
C PRO A 49 -15.08 21.56 -31.64
N LYS A 50 -14.95 22.44 -30.65
CA LYS A 50 -14.21 22.24 -29.39
C LYS A 50 -14.99 21.43 -28.35
N ASP A 51 -15.97 20.65 -28.75
CA ASP A 51 -16.84 19.88 -27.87
C ASP A 51 -17.07 18.45 -28.36
N ALA A 52 -15.95 17.70 -28.50
CA ALA A 52 -16.01 16.24 -28.54
C ALA A 52 -15.26 15.67 -27.32
N GLN A 53 -15.70 16.07 -26.13
CA GLN A 53 -15.56 15.18 -24.98
C GLN A 53 -16.44 13.98 -25.27
N ALA A 54 -15.81 12.87 -25.71
CA ALA A 54 -16.48 11.60 -25.83
C ALA A 54 -17.07 11.28 -24.44
N SER A 55 -18.35 11.48 -24.27
CA SER A 55 -19.08 11.09 -23.09
C SER A 55 -18.92 9.57 -22.98
N VAL A 56 -18.22 9.12 -21.95
CA VAL A 56 -18.18 7.70 -21.60
C VAL A 56 -19.63 7.26 -21.46
N PRO A 57 -20.09 6.24 -22.20
CA PRO A 57 -21.47 5.80 -22.12
C PRO A 57 -21.79 5.43 -20.67
N ALA A 58 -22.98 5.81 -20.20
CA ALA A 58 -23.46 5.44 -18.87
C ALA A 58 -23.35 3.92 -18.71
N PRO A 59 -22.81 3.41 -17.58
CA PRO A 59 -22.68 1.99 -17.36
C PRO A 59 -24.04 1.30 -17.46
N ASP A 60 -24.08 0.15 -18.12
CA ASP A 60 -25.29 -0.67 -18.21
C ASP A 60 -25.77 -1.00 -16.80
N PRO A 61 -26.97 -0.57 -16.39
CA PRO A 61 -27.50 -0.79 -15.05
C PRO A 61 -27.56 -2.26 -14.65
N ALA A 62 -27.58 -3.19 -15.62
CA ALA A 62 -27.53 -4.63 -15.37
C ALA A 62 -26.19 -5.08 -14.74
N PHE A 63 -25.12 -4.29 -14.89
CA PHE A 63 -23.79 -4.58 -14.35
C PHE A 63 -23.30 -3.51 -13.35
N HIS A 64 -24.24 -2.90 -12.63
CA HIS A 64 -23.94 -1.99 -11.54
C HIS A 64 -24.76 -2.37 -10.31
N ALA A 65 -24.10 -2.97 -9.31
CA ALA A 65 -24.76 -3.38 -8.07
C ALA A 65 -23.81 -3.19 -6.88
N ASP A 66 -24.38 -2.84 -5.74
CA ASP A 66 -23.69 -2.75 -4.45
C ASP A 66 -24.18 -3.82 -3.50
N GLY A 67 -23.35 -4.20 -2.52
CA GLY A 67 -23.70 -5.12 -1.45
C GLY A 67 -24.13 -6.50 -1.96
N VAL A 68 -23.47 -7.01 -2.97
CA VAL A 68 -23.75 -8.33 -3.54
C VAL A 68 -23.43 -9.41 -2.52
N THR A 69 -24.42 -10.23 -2.17
CA THR A 69 -24.32 -11.35 -1.19
C THR A 69 -24.28 -12.71 -1.87
N GLN A 70 -24.60 -12.77 -3.16
CA GLN A 70 -24.55 -13.99 -3.98
C GLN A 70 -23.82 -13.71 -5.27
N MET A 71 -23.10 -14.70 -5.78
CA MET A 71 -22.37 -14.56 -7.04
C MET A 71 -23.35 -14.38 -8.20
N PRO A 72 -23.34 -13.24 -8.91
CA PRO A 72 -24.13 -13.07 -10.13
C PRO A 72 -23.45 -13.77 -11.32
N THR A 73 -24.21 -14.05 -12.39
CA THR A 73 -23.61 -14.48 -13.64
C THR A 73 -23.01 -13.27 -14.37
N LEU A 74 -21.67 -13.27 -14.54
CA LEU A 74 -20.92 -12.18 -15.15
C LEU A 74 -20.25 -12.65 -16.46
N PRO A 75 -20.60 -12.10 -17.62
CA PRO A 75 -19.88 -12.38 -18.84
C PRO A 75 -18.45 -11.82 -18.76
N ARG A 76 -17.51 -12.45 -19.50
CA ARG A 76 -16.11 -11.95 -19.57
C ARG A 76 -16.01 -10.56 -20.19
N SER A 77 -16.89 -10.23 -21.10
CA SER A 77 -16.98 -8.91 -21.72
C SER A 77 -18.38 -8.69 -22.27
N ILE A 78 -18.76 -7.43 -22.35
CA ILE A 78 -19.98 -6.93 -22.97
C ILE A 78 -19.60 -5.94 -24.07
N THR A 79 -20.51 -5.75 -25.01
CA THR A 79 -20.36 -4.74 -26.06
C THR A 79 -21.38 -3.63 -25.77
N GLN A 80 -20.88 -2.42 -25.59
CA GLN A 80 -21.71 -1.22 -25.42
C GLN A 80 -21.61 -0.36 -26.67
N THR A 81 -22.74 0.03 -27.22
CA THR A 81 -22.80 0.94 -28.37
C THR A 81 -23.24 2.33 -27.91
N SER A 82 -22.43 3.35 -28.21
CA SER A 82 -22.73 4.75 -27.97
C SER A 82 -22.63 5.51 -29.29
N GLY A 83 -23.78 5.85 -29.89
CA GLY A 83 -23.83 6.42 -31.24
C GLY A 83 -23.25 5.46 -32.27
N THR A 84 -22.24 5.90 -33.01
CA THR A 84 -21.53 5.10 -34.01
C THR A 84 -20.36 4.30 -33.44
N MET A 85 -20.01 4.47 -32.14
CA MET A 85 -18.88 3.86 -31.49
C MET A 85 -19.31 2.60 -30.72
N THR A 86 -18.63 1.49 -30.96
CA THR A 86 -18.81 0.24 -30.24
C THR A 86 -17.63 0.03 -29.32
N LEU A 87 -17.87 -0.02 -28.01
CA LEU A 87 -16.87 -0.21 -26.97
C LEU A 87 -17.01 -1.59 -26.34
N ARG A 88 -15.91 -2.26 -26.16
CA ARG A 88 -15.86 -3.48 -25.35
C ARG A 88 -15.60 -3.11 -23.89
N ALA A 89 -16.41 -3.66 -22.98
CA ALA A 89 -16.33 -3.40 -21.57
C ALA A 89 -16.34 -4.72 -20.79
N PHE A 90 -15.86 -4.70 -19.55
CA PHE A 90 -15.52 -5.91 -18.78
C PHE A 90 -16.20 -5.84 -17.39
N PRO A 91 -17.37 -6.51 -17.21
CA PRO A 91 -18.01 -6.60 -15.91
C PRO A 91 -17.14 -7.38 -14.93
N ALA A 92 -17.05 -6.91 -13.69
CA ALA A 92 -16.25 -7.52 -12.63
C ALA A 92 -16.91 -7.32 -11.27
N LEU A 93 -16.65 -8.26 -10.34
CA LEU A 93 -16.82 -8.00 -8.92
C LEU A 93 -15.79 -6.94 -8.50
N VAL A 94 -16.18 -6.06 -7.58
CA VAL A 94 -15.28 -5.11 -6.94
C VAL A 94 -15.37 -5.25 -5.43
N PRO A 95 -14.25 -5.09 -4.70
CA PRO A 95 -14.29 -5.15 -3.25
C PRO A 95 -15.06 -3.98 -2.66
N GLN A 96 -15.90 -4.25 -1.68
CA GLN A 96 -16.64 -3.27 -0.89
C GLN A 96 -16.54 -3.59 0.60
N GLY A 97 -16.86 -2.63 1.44
CA GLY A 97 -16.79 -2.77 2.88
C GLY A 97 -15.36 -2.91 3.41
N SER A 98 -15.26 -3.27 4.68
CA SER A 98 -13.98 -3.56 5.36
C SER A 98 -13.72 -5.05 5.45
N ALA A 99 -12.56 -5.46 6.01
CA ALA A 99 -12.29 -6.85 6.33
C ALA A 99 -13.28 -7.41 7.36
N ALA A 100 -13.72 -6.57 8.32
CA ALA A 100 -14.70 -6.95 9.35
C ALA A 100 -16.15 -7.03 8.83
N ALA A 101 -16.46 -6.28 7.76
CA ALA A 101 -17.77 -6.29 7.10
C ALA A 101 -17.58 -6.45 5.59
N PRO A 102 -17.13 -7.64 5.11
CA PRO A 102 -16.78 -7.86 3.73
C PRO A 102 -18.03 -7.85 2.85
N ALA A 103 -17.96 -7.09 1.77
CA ALA A 103 -18.99 -7.02 0.74
C ALA A 103 -18.35 -6.93 -0.63
N ALA A 104 -19.12 -7.22 -1.67
CA ALA A 104 -18.73 -7.04 -3.06
C ALA A 104 -19.78 -6.21 -3.79
N GLY A 105 -19.37 -5.57 -4.86
CA GLY A 105 -20.25 -4.93 -5.83
C GLY A 105 -19.96 -5.43 -7.23
N VAL A 106 -20.72 -4.98 -8.20
CA VAL A 106 -20.48 -5.21 -9.62
C VAL A 106 -20.21 -3.89 -10.30
N ARG A 107 -19.14 -3.81 -11.09
CA ARG A 107 -18.78 -2.64 -11.91
C ARG A 107 -18.30 -3.10 -13.28
N VAL A 108 -18.37 -2.18 -14.22
CA VAL A 108 -17.87 -2.37 -15.58
C VAL A 108 -16.54 -1.64 -15.72
N MET A 109 -15.49 -2.36 -16.12
CA MET A 109 -14.15 -1.84 -16.31
C MET A 109 -13.85 -1.60 -17.79
N ALA A 110 -12.94 -0.65 -18.06
CA ALA A 110 -12.52 -0.33 -19.43
C ALA A 110 -11.50 -1.35 -19.98
N SER A 111 -10.75 -2.04 -19.12
CA SER A 111 -9.77 -3.03 -19.54
C SER A 111 -9.98 -4.39 -18.87
N ALA A 112 -9.62 -5.47 -19.59
CA ALA A 112 -9.71 -6.82 -19.05
C ALA A 112 -8.77 -7.03 -17.86
N ALA A 113 -7.57 -6.45 -17.91
CA ALA A 113 -6.57 -6.58 -16.85
C ALA A 113 -7.04 -5.92 -15.54
N GLU A 114 -7.63 -4.75 -15.62
CA GLU A 114 -8.25 -4.08 -14.48
C GLU A 114 -9.44 -4.87 -13.93
N ALA A 115 -10.31 -5.34 -14.83
CA ALA A 115 -11.45 -6.19 -14.46
C ALA A 115 -11.01 -7.47 -13.74
N ASP A 116 -9.97 -8.14 -14.19
CA ASP A 116 -9.46 -9.37 -13.56
C ASP A 116 -8.85 -9.07 -12.17
N ARG A 117 -8.14 -7.95 -12.00
CA ARG A 117 -7.62 -7.50 -10.69
C ARG A 117 -8.77 -7.22 -9.70
N GLU A 118 -9.71 -6.39 -10.10
CA GLU A 118 -10.85 -6.02 -9.24
C GLU A 118 -11.73 -7.24 -8.94
N HIS A 119 -11.96 -8.09 -9.95
CA HIS A 119 -12.74 -9.31 -9.80
C HIS A 119 -12.13 -10.28 -8.77
N ARG A 120 -10.80 -10.46 -8.79
CA ARG A 120 -10.08 -11.24 -7.78
C ARG A 120 -10.31 -10.70 -6.37
N ALA A 121 -10.19 -9.39 -6.19
CA ALA A 121 -10.37 -8.75 -4.89
C ALA A 121 -11.84 -8.79 -4.43
N GLY A 122 -12.79 -8.53 -5.33
CA GLY A 122 -14.22 -8.64 -5.06
C GLY A 122 -14.64 -10.09 -4.75
N LEU A 123 -14.09 -11.06 -5.47
CA LEU A 123 -14.32 -12.49 -5.22
C LEU A 123 -13.83 -12.92 -3.84
N ALA A 124 -12.67 -12.44 -3.40
CA ALA A 124 -12.16 -12.71 -2.05
C ALA A 124 -13.06 -12.11 -0.96
N ARG A 125 -13.62 -10.90 -1.16
CA ARG A 125 -14.59 -10.31 -0.23
C ARG A 125 -15.88 -11.11 -0.18
N LEU A 126 -16.39 -11.52 -1.34
CA LEU A 126 -17.61 -12.34 -1.41
C LEU A 126 -17.38 -13.73 -0.79
N LEU A 127 -16.21 -14.36 -1.05
CA LEU A 127 -15.84 -15.61 -0.40
C LEU A 127 -15.77 -15.46 1.12
N LEU A 128 -15.10 -14.42 1.60
CA LEU A 128 -14.97 -14.15 3.04
C LEU A 128 -16.34 -14.00 3.72
N SER A 129 -17.31 -13.34 3.07
CA SER A 129 -18.68 -13.24 3.62
C SER A 129 -19.37 -14.60 3.84
N ARG A 130 -18.89 -15.67 3.19
CA ARG A 130 -19.46 -17.02 3.25
C ARG A 130 -18.71 -17.98 4.20
N VAL A 131 -17.43 -17.69 4.48
CA VAL A 131 -16.54 -18.59 5.25
C VAL A 131 -15.97 -17.95 6.51
N ALA A 132 -16.32 -16.71 6.82
CA ALA A 132 -15.79 -15.97 7.95
C ALA A 132 -16.03 -16.71 9.28
N LEU A 133 -15.00 -16.71 10.12
CA LEU A 133 -15.01 -17.27 11.45
C LEU A 133 -15.30 -16.18 12.48
N ALA A 134 -16.04 -16.53 13.52
CA ALA A 134 -16.19 -15.62 14.65
C ALA A 134 -14.84 -15.38 15.34
N THR A 135 -14.56 -14.15 15.75
CA THR A 135 -13.28 -13.76 16.37
C THR A 135 -12.92 -14.65 17.57
N ASN A 136 -13.90 -14.96 18.44
CA ASN A 136 -13.68 -15.82 19.59
C ASN A 136 -13.24 -17.24 19.21
N ARG A 137 -13.71 -17.79 18.09
CA ARG A 137 -13.27 -19.10 17.58
C ARG A 137 -11.77 -19.08 17.26
N VAL A 138 -11.28 -18.00 16.68
CA VAL A 138 -9.86 -17.84 16.33
C VAL A 138 -9.03 -17.63 17.60
N THR A 139 -9.44 -16.73 18.48
CA THR A 139 -8.65 -16.34 19.66
C THR A 139 -8.56 -17.40 20.75
N THR A 140 -9.52 -18.33 20.84
CA THR A 140 -9.51 -19.42 21.85
C THR A 140 -8.34 -20.40 21.69
N ARG A 141 -7.70 -20.46 20.53
CA ARG A 141 -6.53 -21.31 20.30
C ARG A 141 -5.20 -20.62 20.62
N TRP A 142 -5.21 -19.34 20.91
CA TRP A 142 -3.97 -18.61 21.21
C TRP A 142 -3.45 -18.96 22.60
N THR A 143 -2.14 -19.15 22.70
CA THR A 143 -1.46 -19.14 24.00
C THR A 143 -1.49 -17.73 24.58
N GLY A 144 -1.31 -17.60 25.92
CA GLY A 144 -1.27 -16.27 26.53
C GLY A 144 -0.15 -15.37 25.96
N ARG A 145 0.99 -15.97 25.53
CA ARG A 145 2.06 -15.23 24.86
C ARG A 145 1.65 -14.71 23.49
N GLU A 146 1.04 -15.54 22.67
CA GLU A 146 0.54 -15.14 21.35
C GLU A 146 -0.52 -14.05 21.46
N ALA A 147 -1.46 -14.18 22.40
CA ALA A 147 -2.49 -13.17 22.65
C ALA A 147 -1.87 -11.82 23.01
N LEU A 148 -0.84 -11.80 23.88
CA LEU A 148 -0.12 -10.58 24.24
C LEU A 148 0.61 -9.97 23.04
N MET A 149 1.30 -10.78 22.25
CA MET A 149 2.00 -10.31 21.06
C MET A 149 1.04 -9.74 20.01
N LEU A 150 -0.05 -10.45 19.74
CA LEU A 150 -1.05 -10.01 18.76
C LEU A 150 -1.81 -8.75 19.20
N ALA A 151 -2.02 -8.57 20.52
CA ALA A 151 -2.59 -7.34 21.08
C ALA A 151 -1.66 -6.13 20.96
N ALA A 152 -0.35 -6.35 20.80
CA ALA A 152 0.63 -5.28 20.55
C ALA A 152 0.79 -4.93 19.05
N SER A 153 -0.01 -5.53 18.18
CA SER A 153 0.01 -5.25 16.74
C SER A 153 -0.53 -3.84 16.43
N PRO A 154 -0.23 -3.26 15.25
CA PRO A 154 -0.69 -1.92 14.88
C PRO A 154 -2.18 -1.80 14.57
N TYR A 155 -2.95 -2.87 14.77
CA TYR A 155 -4.41 -2.85 14.59
C TYR A 155 -5.11 -2.17 15.76
N ALA A 156 -6.26 -1.55 15.48
CA ALA A 156 -7.07 -0.88 16.48
C ALA A 156 -7.49 -1.84 17.63
N ASP A 157 -7.78 -3.09 17.28
CA ASP A 157 -8.11 -4.15 18.23
C ASP A 157 -7.87 -5.54 17.63
N THR A 158 -8.07 -6.57 18.47
CA THR A 158 -7.93 -7.98 18.08
C THR A 158 -8.94 -8.40 17.00
N ALA A 159 -10.12 -7.82 16.97
CA ALA A 159 -11.14 -8.18 15.98
C ALA A 159 -10.74 -7.66 14.58
N ALA A 160 -10.17 -6.47 14.51
CA ALA A 160 -9.63 -5.91 13.27
C ALA A 160 -8.48 -6.77 12.72
N LEU A 161 -7.54 -7.17 13.58
CA LEU A 161 -6.44 -8.08 13.17
C LEU A 161 -6.98 -9.42 12.64
N VAL A 162 -7.92 -10.06 13.36
CA VAL A 162 -8.50 -11.34 12.93
C VAL A 162 -9.26 -11.18 11.62
N ALA A 163 -10.00 -10.08 11.45
CA ALA A 163 -10.72 -9.80 10.21
C ALA A 163 -9.75 -9.65 9.01
N ASP A 164 -8.65 -8.93 9.20
CA ASP A 164 -7.65 -8.75 8.14
C ASP A 164 -6.89 -10.05 7.84
N ALA A 165 -6.57 -10.86 8.84
CA ALA A 165 -6.00 -12.20 8.64
C ALA A 165 -6.95 -13.14 7.87
N GLN A 166 -8.24 -13.06 8.10
CA GLN A 166 -9.25 -13.80 7.36
C GLN A 166 -9.36 -13.30 5.90
N LEU A 167 -9.23 -11.99 5.67
CA LEU A 167 -9.19 -11.44 4.31
C LEU A 167 -7.94 -11.93 3.56
N ALA A 168 -6.78 -11.91 4.21
CA ALA A 168 -5.55 -12.46 3.63
C ALA A 168 -5.68 -13.94 3.29
N SER A 169 -6.36 -14.72 4.15
CA SER A 169 -6.70 -16.12 3.89
C SER A 169 -7.59 -16.26 2.66
N ALA A 170 -8.67 -15.47 2.57
CA ALA A 170 -9.58 -15.51 1.42
C ALA A 170 -8.88 -15.15 0.11
N LEU A 171 -8.03 -14.12 0.09
CA LEU A 171 -7.22 -13.74 -1.07
C LEU A 171 -6.29 -14.89 -1.51
N SER A 172 -5.61 -15.53 -0.56
CA SER A 172 -4.72 -16.66 -0.85
C SER A 172 -5.48 -17.87 -1.39
N LEU A 173 -6.64 -18.20 -0.79
CA LEU A 173 -7.45 -19.35 -1.21
C LEU A 173 -8.09 -19.14 -2.58
N VAL A 174 -8.51 -17.93 -2.91
CA VAL A 174 -9.00 -17.59 -4.26
C VAL A 174 -7.94 -17.89 -5.31
N ASP A 175 -6.69 -17.50 -5.06
CA ASP A 175 -5.58 -17.74 -6.00
C ASP A 175 -5.16 -19.22 -6.09
N GLU A 176 -5.22 -19.94 -4.96
CA GLU A 176 -4.77 -21.32 -4.88
C GLU A 176 -5.80 -22.32 -5.41
N LEU A 177 -7.08 -22.10 -5.07
CA LEU A 177 -8.16 -23.05 -5.35
C LEU A 177 -8.87 -22.79 -6.68
N SER A 178 -8.60 -21.67 -7.33
CA SER A 178 -9.29 -21.30 -8.57
C SER A 178 -8.39 -20.53 -9.53
N THR A 179 -8.90 -20.33 -10.74
CA THR A 179 -8.47 -19.24 -11.61
C THR A 179 -9.49 -18.12 -11.44
N PRO A 180 -9.19 -17.04 -10.68
CA PRO A 180 -10.20 -16.05 -10.28
C PRO A 180 -11.02 -15.50 -11.44
N ALA A 181 -10.35 -15.23 -12.56
CA ALA A 181 -10.98 -14.75 -13.78
C ALA A 181 -12.06 -15.68 -14.37
N ASN A 182 -12.10 -16.95 -13.99
CA ASN A 182 -13.06 -17.94 -14.48
C ASN A 182 -14.23 -18.18 -13.51
N VAL A 183 -14.14 -17.73 -12.27
CA VAL A 183 -15.23 -17.85 -11.28
C VAL A 183 -16.25 -16.73 -11.53
N ARG A 184 -17.18 -16.94 -12.47
CA ARG A 184 -18.09 -15.88 -12.96
C ARG A 184 -19.57 -16.23 -12.93
N ASP A 185 -19.91 -17.32 -12.28
CA ASP A 185 -21.29 -17.78 -12.11
C ASP A 185 -21.47 -18.43 -10.72
N PRO A 186 -22.72 -18.64 -10.28
CA PRO A 186 -23.01 -19.23 -8.97
C PRO A 186 -22.41 -20.62 -8.77
N GLU A 187 -22.36 -21.47 -9.77
CA GLU A 187 -21.90 -22.87 -9.65
C GLU A 187 -20.39 -22.90 -9.40
N ALA A 188 -19.61 -22.17 -10.20
CA ALA A 188 -18.16 -22.04 -10.01
C ALA A 188 -17.83 -21.42 -8.65
N PHE A 189 -18.62 -20.45 -8.19
CA PHE A 189 -18.44 -19.84 -6.87
C PHE A 189 -18.77 -20.80 -5.71
N GLU A 190 -19.87 -21.54 -5.76
CA GLU A 190 -20.20 -22.52 -4.70
C GLU A 190 -19.14 -23.64 -4.61
N THR A 191 -18.56 -24.04 -5.74
CA THR A 191 -17.41 -24.97 -5.76
C THR A 191 -16.21 -24.40 -5.01
N LEU A 192 -15.89 -23.12 -5.25
CA LEU A 192 -14.82 -22.41 -4.54
C LEU A 192 -15.13 -22.28 -3.05
N VAL A 193 -16.37 -21.93 -2.67
CA VAL A 193 -16.81 -21.82 -1.28
C VAL A 193 -16.66 -23.15 -0.54
N ALA A 194 -17.06 -24.26 -1.16
CA ALA A 194 -16.95 -25.59 -0.57
C ALA A 194 -15.47 -25.94 -0.29
N ALA A 195 -14.59 -25.78 -1.27
CA ALA A 195 -13.16 -26.06 -1.11
C ALA A 195 -12.49 -25.11 -0.09
N ALA A 196 -12.83 -23.82 -0.10
CA ALA A 196 -12.27 -22.85 0.81
C ALA A 196 -12.70 -23.05 2.26
N ARG A 197 -13.93 -23.53 2.51
CA ARG A 197 -14.47 -23.75 3.85
C ARG A 197 -13.62 -24.72 4.66
N ASP A 198 -13.08 -25.74 4.02
CA ASP A 198 -12.24 -26.74 4.68
C ASP A 198 -10.82 -26.20 4.98
N ALA A 199 -10.31 -25.31 4.14
CA ALA A 199 -8.94 -24.80 4.25
C ALA A 199 -8.82 -23.47 5.02
N HIS A 200 -9.91 -22.70 5.15
CA HIS A 200 -9.87 -21.31 5.64
C HIS A 200 -9.35 -21.20 7.07
N GLU A 201 -9.84 -22.02 7.98
CA GLU A 201 -9.47 -21.94 9.39
C GLU A 201 -7.96 -22.19 9.58
N ASP A 202 -7.43 -23.25 8.98
CA ASP A 202 -6.01 -23.59 9.09
C ASP A 202 -5.13 -22.50 8.43
N ARG A 203 -5.59 -21.92 7.31
CA ARG A 203 -4.91 -20.82 6.68
C ARG A 203 -4.86 -19.57 7.55
N VAL A 204 -5.94 -19.23 8.26
CA VAL A 204 -5.96 -18.11 9.22
C VAL A 204 -4.92 -18.32 10.33
N TYR A 205 -4.84 -19.53 10.92
CA TYR A 205 -3.83 -19.83 11.94
C TYR A 205 -2.41 -19.77 11.38
N GLN A 206 -2.17 -20.27 10.19
CA GLN A 206 -0.88 -20.17 9.52
C GLN A 206 -0.46 -18.70 9.34
N ILE A 207 -1.36 -17.84 8.86
CA ILE A 207 -1.14 -16.41 8.69
C ILE A 207 -0.83 -15.76 10.03
N LEU A 208 -1.64 -15.99 11.06
CA LEU A 208 -1.41 -15.44 12.41
C LEU A 208 -0.08 -15.90 13.02
N SER A 209 0.36 -17.12 12.74
CA SER A 209 1.69 -17.58 13.16
C SER A 209 2.84 -16.81 12.50
N HIS A 210 2.65 -16.35 11.25
CA HIS A 210 3.61 -15.46 10.59
C HIS A 210 3.58 -14.06 11.21
N VAL A 211 2.39 -13.55 11.55
CA VAL A 211 2.21 -12.27 12.23
C VAL A 211 2.91 -12.27 13.60
N VAL A 212 2.72 -13.31 14.42
CA VAL A 212 3.42 -13.46 15.71
C VAL A 212 4.93 -13.36 15.53
N ARG A 213 5.49 -14.11 14.57
CA ARG A 213 6.94 -14.07 14.28
C ARG A 213 7.41 -12.69 13.80
N ALA A 214 6.59 -11.97 13.05
CA ALA A 214 6.90 -10.61 12.63
C ALA A 214 6.90 -9.64 13.82
N LEU A 215 5.91 -9.72 14.69
CA LEU A 215 5.82 -8.90 15.90
C LEU A 215 6.94 -9.19 16.90
N GLU A 216 7.32 -10.45 17.10
CA GLU A 216 8.49 -10.83 17.91
C GLU A 216 9.76 -10.21 17.35
N ALA A 217 9.99 -10.31 16.05
CA ALA A 217 11.15 -9.72 15.39
C ALA A 217 11.15 -8.18 15.44
N SER A 218 9.99 -7.54 15.37
CA SER A 218 9.85 -6.10 15.59
C SER A 218 10.24 -5.71 17.01
N ALA A 219 9.78 -6.45 18.00
CA ALA A 219 10.14 -6.22 19.40
C ALA A 219 11.66 -6.40 19.65
N GLU A 220 12.32 -7.36 18.97
CA GLU A 220 13.77 -7.54 18.97
C GLU A 220 14.48 -6.29 18.39
N ALA A 221 14.00 -5.77 17.24
CA ALA A 221 14.56 -4.58 16.62
C ALA A 221 14.37 -3.34 17.49
N ASP A 222 13.20 -3.15 18.09
CA ASP A 222 12.91 -2.06 19.03
C ASP A 222 13.78 -2.14 20.29
N ALA A 223 14.06 -3.34 20.79
CA ALA A 223 14.96 -3.55 21.90
C ALA A 223 16.39 -3.16 21.52
N ALA A 224 16.86 -3.52 20.32
CA ALA A 224 18.17 -3.12 19.81
C ALA A 224 18.29 -1.60 19.68
N VAL A 225 17.25 -0.92 19.16
CA VAL A 225 17.20 0.55 19.10
C VAL A 225 17.36 1.16 20.50
N ARG A 226 16.63 0.67 21.50
CA ARG A 226 16.71 1.17 22.87
C ARG A 226 18.05 0.88 23.57
N SER A 227 18.70 -0.23 23.20
CA SER A 227 19.98 -0.64 23.80
C SER A 227 21.18 0.15 23.26
N HIS A 228 21.00 0.87 22.13
CA HIS A 228 22.06 1.61 21.46
C HIS A 228 21.73 3.11 21.34
N PRO A 229 21.70 3.87 22.47
CA PRO A 229 21.32 5.28 22.49
C PRO A 229 22.46 6.23 22.05
N GLN A 230 23.58 5.70 21.53
CA GLN A 230 24.73 6.51 21.14
C GLN A 230 24.38 7.41 19.96
N ALA A 231 24.74 8.70 20.04
CA ALA A 231 24.50 9.67 18.98
C ALA A 231 25.08 9.25 17.62
N SER A 232 26.18 8.50 17.61
CA SER A 232 26.77 7.98 16.38
C SER A 232 25.90 6.96 15.64
N LEU A 233 24.98 6.28 16.34
CA LEU A 233 24.06 5.29 15.77
C LEU A 233 22.65 5.86 15.49
N GLU A 234 22.42 7.15 15.78
CA GLU A 234 21.10 7.76 15.69
C GLU A 234 20.46 7.61 14.29
N GLU A 235 21.26 7.76 13.24
CA GLU A 235 20.80 7.65 11.87
C GLU A 235 20.41 6.20 11.53
N THR A 236 21.25 5.21 11.88
CA THR A 236 20.97 3.79 11.72
C THR A 236 19.72 3.35 12.49
N THR A 237 19.61 3.75 13.77
CA THR A 237 18.46 3.37 14.61
C THR A 237 17.16 4.02 14.14
N ARG A 238 17.23 5.28 13.66
CA ARG A 238 16.09 5.98 13.07
C ARG A 238 15.61 5.29 11.79
N ASP A 239 16.53 4.91 10.89
CA ASP A 239 16.18 4.18 9.67
C ASP A 239 15.55 2.82 9.98
N VAL A 240 16.11 2.05 10.92
CA VAL A 240 15.53 0.77 11.34
C VAL A 240 14.11 0.94 11.88
N ALA A 241 13.88 1.93 12.75
CA ALA A 241 12.55 2.20 13.29
C ALA A 241 11.55 2.67 12.22
N ALA A 242 12.00 3.51 11.28
CA ALA A 242 11.18 3.95 10.16
C ALA A 242 10.83 2.78 9.22
N HIS A 243 11.79 1.95 8.89
CA HIS A 243 11.58 0.76 8.05
C HIS A 243 10.58 -0.22 8.69
N GLY A 244 10.68 -0.48 10.01
CA GLY A 244 9.71 -1.33 10.71
C GLY A 244 8.27 -0.88 10.51
N LYS A 245 8.01 0.43 10.52
CA LYS A 245 6.68 1.01 10.27
C LYS A 245 6.20 0.85 8.82
N THR A 246 7.07 0.65 7.86
CA THR A 246 6.67 0.36 6.47
C THR A 246 6.24 -1.09 6.26
N LEU A 247 6.57 -1.98 7.20
CA LEU A 247 6.22 -3.39 7.16
C LEU A 247 5.05 -3.74 8.07
N LEU A 248 4.91 -3.04 9.22
CA LEU A 248 3.87 -3.26 10.21
C LEU A 248 3.04 -1.97 10.37
N TYR A 249 1.89 -1.94 9.76
CA TYR A 249 0.90 -0.86 9.78
C TYR A 249 -0.51 -1.47 9.84
N GLU A 250 -1.53 -0.69 10.03
CA GLU A 250 -2.91 -1.18 9.98
C GLU A 250 -3.20 -1.82 8.60
N ASP A 251 -3.88 -2.96 8.56
CA ASP A 251 -4.19 -3.75 7.35
C ASP A 251 -2.97 -4.39 6.64
N PHE A 252 -1.78 -4.43 7.26
CA PHE A 252 -0.58 -4.97 6.61
C PHE A 252 -0.69 -6.45 6.23
N VAL A 253 -1.53 -7.23 6.93
CA VAL A 253 -1.61 -8.70 6.73
C VAL A 253 -2.21 -9.01 5.36
N SER A 254 -3.34 -8.42 5.02
CA SER A 254 -3.97 -8.63 3.70
C SER A 254 -3.29 -7.85 2.57
N ALA A 255 -2.62 -6.73 2.90
CA ALA A 255 -1.85 -5.95 1.93
C ALA A 255 -0.50 -6.60 1.57
N THR A 256 0.02 -7.51 2.41
CA THR A 256 1.26 -8.23 2.14
C THR A 256 0.97 -9.46 1.27
N PRO A 257 1.64 -9.64 0.13
CA PRO A 257 1.49 -10.85 -0.68
C PRO A 257 1.76 -12.12 0.13
N ALA A 258 0.97 -13.17 -0.11
CA ALA A 258 1.09 -14.45 0.59
C ALA A 258 2.52 -15.03 0.54
N SER A 259 3.26 -14.77 -0.54
CA SER A 259 4.67 -15.17 -0.69
C SER A 259 5.66 -14.37 0.17
N ALA A 260 5.33 -13.14 0.55
CA ALA A 260 6.20 -12.26 1.34
C ALA A 260 5.90 -12.34 2.84
N LEU A 261 4.65 -12.61 3.23
CA LEU A 261 4.19 -12.66 4.61
C LEU A 261 5.06 -13.57 5.52
N PRO A 262 5.47 -14.80 5.11
CA PRO A 262 6.35 -15.63 5.93
C PRO A 262 7.73 -15.04 6.20
N HIS A 263 8.15 -14.06 5.40
CA HIS A 263 9.48 -13.45 5.46
C HIS A 263 9.54 -12.16 6.27
N LEU A 264 8.39 -11.56 6.67
CA LEU A 264 8.34 -10.31 7.44
C LEU A 264 9.19 -10.38 8.72
N GLY A 265 9.10 -11.49 9.48
CA GLY A 265 9.91 -11.67 10.67
C GLY A 265 11.42 -11.62 10.39
N ARG A 266 11.88 -12.14 9.25
CA ARG A 266 13.29 -12.07 8.84
C ARG A 266 13.69 -10.65 8.43
N TYR A 267 12.85 -9.93 7.73
CA TYR A 267 13.10 -8.53 7.33
C TYR A 267 13.21 -7.62 8.57
N LEU A 268 12.33 -7.78 9.54
CA LEU A 268 12.34 -7.02 10.79
C LEU A 268 13.55 -7.39 11.68
N ARG A 269 13.86 -8.68 11.82
CA ARG A 269 15.04 -9.13 12.58
C ARG A 269 16.35 -8.61 11.98
N ALA A 270 16.38 -8.40 10.67
CA ALA A 270 17.54 -7.80 10.01
C ALA A 270 17.89 -6.42 10.57
N GLY A 271 16.89 -5.65 11.06
CA GLY A 271 17.11 -4.39 11.74
C GLY A 271 17.91 -4.52 13.03
N ALA A 272 17.58 -5.50 13.89
CA ALA A 272 18.34 -5.76 15.12
C ALA A 272 19.79 -6.16 14.79
N VAL A 273 20.00 -7.11 13.88
CA VAL A 273 21.32 -7.55 13.44
C VAL A 273 22.14 -6.40 12.87
N ARG A 274 21.52 -5.51 12.12
CA ARG A 274 22.14 -4.31 11.53
C ARG A 274 22.68 -3.39 12.61
N ILE A 275 21.87 -3.06 13.62
CA ILE A 275 22.28 -2.17 14.73
C ILE A 275 23.48 -2.75 15.48
N GLU A 276 23.42 -4.03 15.85
CA GLU A 276 24.52 -4.73 16.54
C GLU A 276 25.80 -4.68 15.71
N ARG A 277 25.69 -4.91 14.39
CA ARG A 277 26.83 -4.86 13.49
C ARG A 277 27.41 -3.44 13.37
N ALA A 278 26.56 -2.42 13.19
CA ALA A 278 26.99 -1.03 13.08
C ALA A 278 27.68 -0.55 14.36
N ALA A 279 27.18 -0.99 15.53
CA ALA A 279 27.75 -0.67 16.84
C ALA A 279 29.13 -1.31 17.09
N SER A 280 29.50 -2.34 16.33
CA SER A 280 30.71 -3.12 16.61
C SER A 280 32.03 -2.37 16.37
N SER A 281 32.05 -1.39 15.46
CA SER A 281 33.22 -0.55 15.17
C SER A 281 32.88 0.67 14.31
N PRO A 282 33.69 1.74 14.34
CA PRO A 282 33.51 2.89 13.44
C PRO A 282 33.53 2.53 11.95
N GLY A 283 34.35 1.55 11.55
CA GLY A 283 34.41 1.07 10.16
C GLY A 283 33.18 0.25 9.76
N ALA A 284 32.52 -0.42 10.71
CA ALA A 284 31.25 -1.09 10.46
C ALA A 284 30.10 -0.07 10.30
N LEU A 285 30.09 0.98 11.13
CA LEU A 285 29.13 2.06 11.02
C LEU A 285 29.28 2.80 9.68
N ALA A 286 30.49 3.15 9.27
CA ALA A 286 30.69 3.82 7.98
C ALA A 286 30.14 3.00 6.80
N ARG A 287 30.37 1.68 6.79
CA ARG A 287 29.79 0.79 5.77
C ARG A 287 28.28 0.68 5.86
N ASP A 288 27.71 0.73 7.07
CA ASP A 288 26.26 0.72 7.26
C ASP A 288 25.60 1.94 6.62
N LEU A 289 26.17 3.12 6.81
CA LEU A 289 25.66 4.36 6.21
C LEU A 289 25.76 4.34 4.69
N GLU A 290 26.88 3.85 4.12
CA GLU A 290 27.01 3.68 2.65
C GLU A 290 25.97 2.69 2.10
N ASP A 291 25.72 1.59 2.79
CA ASP A 291 24.74 0.58 2.40
C ASP A 291 23.29 1.13 2.54
N MET A 292 23.05 1.96 3.56
CA MET A 292 21.77 2.66 3.74
C MET A 292 21.46 3.59 2.57
N ASP A 293 22.41 4.40 2.13
CA ASP A 293 22.24 5.27 0.96
C ASP A 293 21.88 4.47 -0.29
N ARG A 294 22.51 3.32 -0.49
CA ARG A 294 22.21 2.43 -1.64
C ARG A 294 20.79 1.87 -1.59
N ILE A 295 20.32 1.50 -0.39
CA ILE A 295 18.94 1.03 -0.21
C ILE A 295 17.94 2.15 -0.45
N HIS A 296 18.18 3.35 0.10
CA HIS A 296 17.31 4.51 -0.12
C HIS A 296 17.24 4.87 -1.61
N GLN A 297 18.35 4.76 -2.33
CA GLN A 297 18.35 4.93 -3.79
C GLN A 297 17.47 3.90 -4.49
N ALA A 298 17.53 2.62 -4.10
CA ALA A 298 16.67 1.57 -4.66
C ALA A 298 15.18 1.86 -4.40
N GLU A 299 14.84 2.28 -3.19
CA GLU A 299 13.47 2.62 -2.81
C GLU A 299 12.95 3.86 -3.56
N ALA A 300 13.78 4.87 -3.73
CA ALA A 300 13.46 6.05 -4.53
C ALA A 300 13.19 5.69 -6.01
N GLU A 301 13.98 4.78 -6.61
CA GLU A 301 13.74 4.29 -7.97
C GLU A 301 12.42 3.50 -8.10
N ILE A 302 12.07 2.70 -7.09
CA ILE A 302 10.77 2.00 -7.04
C ILE A 302 9.64 3.02 -6.97
N ALA A 303 9.74 4.01 -6.07
CA ALA A 303 8.73 5.04 -5.88
C ALA A 303 8.53 5.89 -7.15
N ALA A 304 9.61 6.35 -7.77
CA ALA A 304 9.57 7.11 -9.02
C ALA A 304 8.96 6.31 -10.18
N THR A 305 9.28 5.00 -10.25
CA THR A 305 8.69 4.12 -11.27
C THR A 305 7.20 3.93 -11.03
N ARG A 306 6.77 3.76 -9.78
CA ARG A 306 5.34 3.67 -9.41
C ARG A 306 4.58 4.92 -9.82
N GLU A 307 5.08 6.11 -9.44
CA GLU A 307 4.46 7.39 -9.79
C GLU A 307 4.34 7.58 -11.31
N ALA A 308 5.37 7.22 -12.07
CA ALA A 308 5.34 7.29 -13.52
C ALA A 308 4.29 6.35 -14.16
N LEU A 309 3.97 5.24 -13.49
CA LEU A 309 3.01 4.25 -13.96
C LEU A 309 1.56 4.55 -13.54
N GLU A 310 1.33 5.33 -12.46
CA GLU A 310 -0.02 5.73 -12.02
C GLU A 310 -0.83 6.46 -13.10
N ARG A 311 -0.13 7.17 -13.98
CA ARG A 311 -0.76 7.91 -15.10
C ARG A 311 -1.02 7.04 -16.34
N ARG A 312 -0.63 5.77 -16.31
CA ARG A 312 -0.81 4.83 -17.43
C ARG A 312 -1.98 3.88 -17.13
N PRO A 313 -2.65 3.34 -18.15
CA PRO A 313 -3.62 2.27 -17.95
C PRO A 313 -3.00 1.11 -17.16
N TYR A 314 -3.79 0.47 -16.31
CA TYR A 314 -3.35 -0.70 -15.54
C TYR A 314 -2.82 -1.80 -16.46
N ASP A 315 -1.71 -2.39 -16.06
CA ASP A 315 -1.08 -3.53 -16.75
C ASP A 315 -0.56 -4.52 -15.72
N THR A 316 -1.00 -5.76 -15.82
CA THR A 316 -0.68 -6.83 -14.86
C THR A 316 0.83 -7.13 -14.77
N ARG A 317 1.58 -7.02 -15.88
CA ARG A 317 3.02 -7.30 -15.88
C ARG A 317 3.79 -6.19 -15.18
N ARG A 318 3.38 -4.94 -15.38
CA ARG A 318 3.98 -3.77 -14.71
C ARG A 318 3.73 -3.81 -13.21
N ASP A 319 2.50 -4.12 -12.81
CA ASP A 319 2.13 -4.24 -11.40
C ASP A 319 2.88 -5.38 -10.71
N ALA A 320 2.99 -6.53 -11.35
CA ALA A 320 3.78 -7.66 -10.87
C ALA A 320 5.28 -7.30 -10.74
N ALA A 321 5.84 -6.56 -11.69
CA ALA A 321 7.24 -6.13 -11.65
C ALA A 321 7.48 -5.13 -10.51
N LEU A 322 6.56 -4.18 -10.28
CA LEU A 322 6.65 -3.25 -9.13
C LEU A 322 6.56 -4.00 -7.79
N THR A 323 5.63 -4.93 -7.68
CA THR A 323 5.48 -5.78 -6.49
C THR A 323 6.74 -6.61 -6.26
N GLN A 324 7.28 -7.23 -7.30
CA GLN A 324 8.53 -7.98 -7.24
C GLN A 324 9.71 -7.09 -6.79
N ALA A 325 9.86 -5.91 -7.38
CA ALA A 325 10.93 -4.97 -7.03
C ALA A 325 10.83 -4.53 -5.56
N ARG A 326 9.61 -4.25 -5.06
CA ARG A 326 9.37 -3.90 -3.65
C ARG A 326 9.91 -4.97 -2.69
N TRP A 327 9.60 -6.25 -2.93
CA TRP A 327 10.04 -7.34 -2.06
C TRP A 327 11.52 -7.73 -2.32
N MET A 328 12.04 -7.47 -3.51
CA MET A 328 13.49 -7.56 -3.76
C MET A 328 14.28 -6.52 -2.97
N ALA A 329 13.74 -5.34 -2.69
CA ALA A 329 14.39 -4.35 -1.84
C ALA A 329 14.53 -4.87 -0.40
N GLU A 330 13.54 -5.58 0.14
CA GLU A 330 13.65 -6.23 1.45
C GLU A 330 14.74 -7.32 1.48
N GLU A 331 14.79 -8.16 0.45
CA GLU A 331 15.88 -9.14 0.33
C GLU A 331 17.26 -8.47 0.20
N LEU A 332 17.32 -7.34 -0.49
CA LEU A 332 18.55 -6.56 -0.62
C LEU A 332 18.98 -5.99 0.73
N ARG A 333 18.05 -5.47 1.55
CA ARG A 333 18.31 -5.05 2.94
C ARG A 333 18.92 -6.20 3.76
N VAL A 334 18.32 -7.39 3.74
CA VAL A 334 18.89 -8.57 4.43
C VAL A 334 20.26 -8.92 3.91
N SER A 335 20.47 -8.92 2.60
CA SER A 335 21.75 -9.24 1.96
C SER A 335 22.88 -8.26 2.34
N MET A 336 22.57 -6.98 2.52
CA MET A 336 23.55 -5.94 2.84
C MET A 336 23.81 -5.84 4.34
N PHE A 337 22.76 -5.84 5.16
CA PHE A 337 22.88 -5.55 6.58
C PHE A 337 22.95 -6.78 7.48
N ALA A 338 22.34 -7.89 7.07
CA ALA A 338 22.15 -9.07 7.93
C ALA A 338 22.40 -10.39 7.16
N GLN A 339 23.55 -10.51 6.53
CA GLN A 339 23.92 -11.67 5.68
C GLN A 339 23.77 -13.03 6.40
N THR A 340 23.93 -13.05 7.71
CA THR A 340 23.78 -14.27 8.53
C THR A 340 22.36 -14.86 8.50
N LEU A 341 21.35 -14.04 8.19
CA LEU A 341 19.96 -14.49 8.06
C LEU A 341 19.66 -15.15 6.72
N GLY A 342 20.55 -14.98 5.73
CA GLY A 342 20.40 -15.52 4.38
C GLY A 342 19.26 -14.90 3.57
N THR A 343 19.31 -15.10 2.27
CA THR A 343 18.23 -14.74 1.32
C THR A 343 17.87 -15.97 0.49
N PRO A 344 16.56 -16.19 0.18
CA PRO A 344 16.14 -17.34 -0.62
C PRO A 344 16.77 -17.35 -2.02
N ASN A 345 16.95 -16.15 -2.57
CA ASN A 345 17.51 -15.94 -3.91
C ASN A 345 18.63 -14.92 -3.87
N LYS A 346 19.57 -15.03 -4.81
CA LYS A 346 20.57 -13.99 -5.02
C LYS A 346 19.91 -12.69 -5.43
N VAL A 347 20.12 -11.64 -4.67
CA VAL A 347 19.62 -10.29 -4.93
C VAL A 347 20.78 -9.32 -5.13
N SER A 348 20.58 -8.30 -5.95
CA SER A 348 21.52 -7.19 -6.14
C SER A 348 20.79 -5.97 -6.69
N MET A 349 21.34 -4.78 -6.49
CA MET A 349 20.86 -3.54 -7.08
C MET A 349 20.64 -3.68 -8.61
N LYS A 350 21.61 -4.25 -9.32
CA LYS A 350 21.51 -4.47 -10.78
C LYS A 350 20.27 -5.31 -11.15
N ARG A 351 19.97 -6.36 -10.41
CA ARG A 351 18.79 -7.22 -10.67
C ARG A 351 17.50 -6.48 -10.38
N LEU A 352 17.44 -5.73 -9.28
CA LEU A 352 16.29 -4.92 -8.91
C LEU A 352 15.98 -3.87 -9.99
N LEU A 353 17.00 -3.11 -10.42
CA LEU A 353 16.85 -2.14 -11.50
C LEU A 353 16.46 -2.79 -12.83
N GLY A 354 16.93 -4.01 -13.11
CA GLY A 354 16.51 -4.79 -14.27
C GLY A 354 15.02 -5.14 -14.26
N VAL A 355 14.47 -5.49 -13.10
CA VAL A 355 13.02 -5.74 -12.94
C VAL A 355 12.22 -4.44 -13.16
N LEU A 356 12.68 -3.31 -12.59
CA LEU A 356 12.03 -2.01 -12.79
C LEU A 356 12.08 -1.55 -14.25
N ALA A 357 13.18 -1.80 -14.95
CA ALA A 357 13.28 -1.48 -16.39
C ALA A 357 12.25 -2.24 -17.22
N GLY A 358 11.93 -3.49 -16.84
CA GLY A 358 10.85 -4.27 -17.46
C GLY A 358 9.44 -3.79 -17.14
N ALA A 359 9.26 -2.94 -16.10
CA ALA A 359 8.00 -2.33 -15.76
C ALA A 359 7.72 -1.01 -16.51
N ARG A 360 8.76 -0.32 -16.93
CA ARG A 360 8.69 0.98 -17.64
C ARG A 360 8.27 0.81 -19.11
#